data_f2fd9277a8ca57cc6c477821d02409f3
#
_entry.id   f2fd9277a8ca57cc6c477821d02409f3
#
_cell.length_a   1.000
_cell.length_b   1.000
_cell.length_c   1.000
_cell.angle_alpha   90.00
_cell.angle_beta   90.00
_cell.angle_gamma   90.00
#
_symmetry.space_group_name_H-M   'P 1'
#
loop_
_entity.id
_entity.type
_entity.pdbx_description
1 polymer ?
#
loop_
_entity_poly.entity_id
_entity_poly.type
_entity_poly.pdbx_seq_one_letter_code
_entity_poly.pdbx_strand_id
1 'polypeptide(L)'
;MVEHGGSCQPNVVTYSTVIDGLLTEGEVNKAYSLFCEMLQRGISPNVVTCSSIISGMCKLHAMDKAEEVLQQMFERRILPDVATYTSLIHGYYSLGQCKEVDWILWEMSRNGVQPDIVTYNIQMDYLCKSGRCAKARKIFDSMVGLGQKPDVTTYNVLLHGYAMERSFHDMNCLIELMDDNGISPDHYGYNILISAYAKEKMVDEVMHIFTKMRQQGLNPDVVNYGAAVNLLSKIGRMDDAMSQFNQMITEGLAPDIIVFTPLISGFCSCGKWEKVDELFSEMLDRGICPNTVFFNTIMDRLCKNERVMEAQDLFDLMVHMGVKPDVCTYNTLIGGYLFVGKMDEVSKLLDNMVSIGMEPDVITYNILIDGYSKNGKIDDALVVFRGMLERKDKPSVITFNIMIGALLKCHRKEEAKDLFDGIWAKGLVPDVVTYSLMIQKLIEEGSLQESDDLFLSMEKNGCAADSRMLNAIVRSLLQKGDVPRAGTYLSKINERSFTLEGSTATLLTALASGGRGQEYKELLPEKYHSFLEQGID
;
A
#
# COMPACT_ATOMS: atom_id res chain seq x y z
N MET A 1 7.79 20.97 -45.50
CA MET A 1 9.13 20.96 -46.13
C MET A 1 9.13 20.44 -47.57
N VAL A 2 8.17 19.64 -47.98
CA VAL A 2 8.15 19.03 -49.32
C VAL A 2 7.35 19.84 -50.31
N GLU A 3 6.47 20.74 -49.88
CA GLU A 3 5.62 21.57 -50.73
C GLU A 3 6.25 22.91 -51.17
N HIS A 4 7.41 23.27 -50.63
CA HIS A 4 8.07 24.56 -50.93
C HIS A 4 9.51 24.34 -51.42
N GLY A 5 9.69 23.71 -52.59
CA GLY A 5 10.83 23.92 -53.50
C GLY A 5 12.26 24.04 -52.95
N GLY A 6 12.55 23.47 -51.77
CA GLY A 6 13.93 23.42 -51.23
C GLY A 6 14.69 22.22 -51.77
N SER A 7 15.94 22.39 -52.20
CA SER A 7 16.82 21.42 -52.84
C SER A 7 17.25 20.26 -51.92
N CYS A 8 16.67 20.09 -50.74
CA CYS A 8 17.06 19.03 -49.78
C CYS A 8 15.95 17.97 -49.71
N GLN A 9 16.16 16.82 -50.37
CA GLN A 9 15.25 15.70 -50.25
C GLN A 9 15.35 15.11 -48.84
N PRO A 10 14.22 14.83 -48.14
CA PRO A 10 14.24 14.16 -46.87
C PRO A 10 14.92 12.79 -46.95
N ASN A 11 15.79 12.51 -46.02
CA ASN A 11 16.45 11.22 -45.89
C ASN A 11 16.00 10.46 -44.64
N VAL A 12 16.54 9.26 -44.39
CA VAL A 12 16.25 8.41 -43.23
C VAL A 12 16.37 9.19 -41.91
N VAL A 13 17.44 9.99 -41.75
CA VAL A 13 17.68 10.76 -40.52
C VAL A 13 16.60 11.81 -40.31
N THR A 14 16.19 12.53 -41.38
CA THR A 14 15.13 13.55 -41.30
C THR A 14 13.80 12.93 -40.84
N TYR A 15 13.41 11.79 -41.46
CA TYR A 15 12.17 11.10 -41.05
C TYR A 15 12.28 10.58 -39.61
N SER A 16 13.38 9.92 -39.23
CA SER A 16 13.56 9.38 -37.88
C SER A 16 13.47 10.48 -36.80
N THR A 17 14.11 11.64 -37.02
CA THR A 17 14.07 12.76 -36.06
C THR A 17 12.65 13.33 -35.89
N VAL A 18 11.90 13.48 -36.99
CA VAL A 18 10.53 13.99 -36.90
C VAL A 18 9.59 12.98 -36.28
N ILE A 19 9.75 11.69 -36.59
CA ILE A 19 8.96 10.60 -35.98
C ILE A 19 9.24 10.53 -34.49
N ASP A 20 10.50 10.59 -34.05
CA ASP A 20 10.88 10.60 -32.64
C ASP A 20 10.28 11.80 -31.89
N GLY A 21 10.33 13.00 -32.50
CA GLY A 21 9.66 14.19 -31.96
C GLY A 21 8.14 14.02 -31.80
N LEU A 22 7.47 13.41 -32.79
CA LEU A 22 6.04 13.15 -32.71
C LEU A 22 5.70 12.11 -31.63
N LEU A 23 6.54 11.09 -31.43
CA LEU A 23 6.35 10.09 -30.37
C LEU A 23 6.61 10.71 -29.00
N THR A 24 7.54 11.64 -28.87
CA THR A 24 7.80 12.38 -27.62
C THR A 24 6.59 13.24 -27.24
N GLU A 25 5.90 13.84 -28.21
CA GLU A 25 4.65 14.60 -28.02
C GLU A 25 3.40 13.71 -27.86
N GLY A 26 3.54 12.40 -27.92
CA GLY A 26 2.43 11.44 -27.80
C GLY A 26 1.57 11.26 -29.06
N GLU A 27 1.98 11.83 -30.20
CA GLU A 27 1.25 11.83 -31.46
C GLU A 27 1.48 10.54 -32.28
N VAL A 28 1.16 9.37 -31.72
CA VAL A 28 1.42 8.03 -32.28
C VAL A 28 0.88 7.88 -33.70
N ASN A 29 -0.35 8.37 -33.97
CA ASN A 29 -0.97 8.21 -35.29
C ASN A 29 -0.22 8.98 -36.37
N LYS A 30 0.24 10.19 -36.06
CA LYS A 30 1.02 11.02 -36.99
C LYS A 30 2.42 10.42 -37.21
N ALA A 31 3.05 9.94 -36.15
CA ALA A 31 4.32 9.25 -36.23
C ALA A 31 4.26 8.01 -37.13
N TYR A 32 3.24 7.17 -36.97
CA TYR A 32 3.02 6.00 -37.80
C TYR A 32 2.71 6.36 -39.27
N SER A 33 1.85 7.36 -39.49
CA SER A 33 1.56 7.83 -40.85
C SER A 33 2.83 8.33 -41.55
N LEU A 34 3.70 9.03 -40.83
CA LEU A 34 4.98 9.52 -41.39
C LEU A 34 5.95 8.39 -41.68
N PHE A 35 5.96 7.33 -40.86
CA PHE A 35 6.72 6.11 -41.12
C PHE A 35 6.21 5.41 -42.41
N CYS A 36 4.88 5.29 -42.60
CA CYS A 36 4.29 4.74 -43.81
C CYS A 36 4.62 5.59 -45.05
N GLU A 37 4.61 6.92 -44.92
CA GLU A 37 5.01 7.84 -46.00
C GLU A 37 6.49 7.63 -46.40
N MET A 38 7.37 7.52 -45.41
CA MET A 38 8.79 7.18 -45.62
C MET A 38 8.95 5.94 -46.48
N LEU A 39 8.20 4.87 -46.15
CA LEU A 39 8.22 3.61 -46.87
C LEU A 39 7.68 3.72 -48.30
N GLN A 40 6.57 4.50 -48.52
CA GLN A 40 5.96 4.73 -49.81
C GLN A 40 6.90 5.52 -50.77
N ARG A 41 7.71 6.42 -50.19
CA ARG A 41 8.69 7.21 -50.95
C ARG A 41 9.96 6.40 -51.29
N GLY A 42 10.00 5.10 -50.91
CA GLY A 42 11.17 4.23 -51.19
C GLY A 42 12.39 4.49 -50.29
N ILE A 43 12.21 5.28 -49.21
CA ILE A 43 13.27 5.52 -48.24
C ILE A 43 13.26 4.35 -47.24
N SER A 44 14.25 3.48 -47.32
CA SER A 44 14.35 2.31 -46.42
C SER A 44 14.83 2.70 -45.04
N PRO A 45 14.05 2.38 -43.97
CA PRO A 45 14.53 2.53 -42.60
C PRO A 45 15.69 1.58 -42.32
N ASN A 46 16.53 1.90 -41.35
CA ASN A 46 17.50 0.99 -40.79
C ASN A 46 17.05 0.43 -39.44
N VAL A 47 17.80 -0.49 -38.85
CA VAL A 47 17.49 -1.10 -37.54
C VAL A 47 17.27 -0.03 -36.48
N VAL A 48 18.18 0.96 -36.41
CA VAL A 48 18.08 2.06 -35.40
C VAL A 48 16.78 2.83 -35.53
N THR A 49 16.38 3.19 -36.78
CA THR A 49 15.10 3.89 -37.02
C THR A 49 13.91 3.08 -36.52
N CYS A 50 13.85 1.80 -36.90
CA CYS A 50 12.74 0.92 -36.49
C CYS A 50 12.72 0.70 -34.98
N SER A 51 13.88 0.46 -34.35
CA SER A 51 13.99 0.26 -32.89
C SER A 51 13.55 1.50 -32.11
N SER A 52 13.92 2.71 -32.55
CA SER A 52 13.46 3.96 -31.93
C SER A 52 11.95 4.13 -32.05
N ILE A 53 11.37 3.84 -33.22
CA ILE A 53 9.91 3.92 -33.45
C ILE A 53 9.19 2.90 -32.57
N ILE A 54 9.62 1.65 -32.54
CA ILE A 54 9.05 0.59 -31.69
C ILE A 54 9.15 0.99 -30.23
N SER A 55 10.32 1.47 -29.77
CA SER A 55 10.51 1.92 -28.37
C SER A 55 9.55 3.04 -27.99
N GLY A 56 9.38 4.04 -28.85
CA GLY A 56 8.44 5.14 -28.63
C GLY A 56 6.99 4.68 -28.58
N MET A 57 6.57 3.78 -29.49
CA MET A 57 5.23 3.22 -29.51
C MET A 57 4.94 2.35 -28.29
N CYS A 58 5.90 1.54 -27.86
CA CYS A 58 5.79 0.72 -26.65
C CYS A 58 5.62 1.58 -25.38
N LYS A 59 6.36 2.69 -25.26
CA LYS A 59 6.22 3.63 -24.13
C LYS A 59 4.82 4.30 -24.10
N LEU A 60 4.20 4.49 -25.25
CA LEU A 60 2.86 5.05 -25.41
C LEU A 60 1.75 3.98 -25.45
N HIS A 61 2.09 2.72 -25.11
CA HIS A 61 1.17 1.57 -25.08
C HIS A 61 0.47 1.27 -26.42
N ALA A 62 1.07 1.70 -27.56
CA ALA A 62 0.56 1.44 -28.90
C ALA A 62 1.16 0.16 -29.49
N MET A 63 0.94 -0.99 -28.83
CA MET A 63 1.58 -2.26 -29.18
C MET A 63 1.20 -2.75 -30.57
N ASP A 64 -0.07 -2.61 -30.98
CA ASP A 64 -0.51 -3.00 -32.34
C ASP A 64 0.35 -2.38 -33.45
N LYS A 65 0.66 -1.08 -33.31
CA LYS A 65 1.51 -0.38 -34.28
C LYS A 65 2.98 -0.74 -34.15
N ALA A 66 3.45 -1.03 -32.93
CA ALA A 66 4.80 -1.53 -32.73
C ALA A 66 5.01 -2.89 -33.40
N GLU A 67 4.02 -3.77 -33.35
CA GLU A 67 4.01 -5.06 -34.08
C GLU A 67 3.97 -4.87 -35.58
N GLU A 68 3.18 -3.93 -36.11
CA GLU A 68 3.15 -3.62 -37.53
C GLU A 68 4.53 -3.14 -38.02
N VAL A 69 5.23 -2.30 -37.23
CA VAL A 69 6.60 -1.89 -37.56
C VAL A 69 7.56 -3.08 -37.53
N LEU A 70 7.44 -3.97 -36.55
CA LEU A 70 8.22 -5.21 -36.49
C LEU A 70 7.99 -6.09 -37.71
N GLN A 71 6.72 -6.26 -38.13
CA GLN A 71 6.36 -7.00 -39.33
C GLN A 71 7.01 -6.39 -40.60
N GLN A 72 6.99 -5.03 -40.72
CA GLN A 72 7.66 -4.33 -41.80
C GLN A 72 9.18 -4.52 -41.79
N MET A 73 9.82 -4.69 -40.62
CA MET A 73 11.25 -5.05 -40.53
C MET A 73 11.48 -6.43 -41.18
N PHE A 74 10.70 -7.45 -40.86
CA PHE A 74 10.85 -8.79 -41.42
C PHE A 74 10.58 -8.80 -42.94
N GLU A 75 9.54 -8.14 -43.43
CA GLU A 75 9.23 -8.06 -44.87
C GLU A 75 10.38 -7.43 -45.68
N ARG A 76 11.10 -6.49 -45.07
CA ARG A 76 12.24 -5.81 -45.69
C ARG A 76 13.59 -6.43 -45.39
N ARG A 77 13.59 -7.57 -44.70
CA ARG A 77 14.81 -8.28 -44.27
C ARG A 77 15.73 -7.44 -43.36
N ILE A 78 15.15 -6.54 -42.59
CA ILE A 78 15.82 -5.81 -41.53
C ILE A 78 15.74 -6.66 -40.27
N LEU A 79 16.85 -7.22 -39.82
CA LEU A 79 16.83 -8.08 -38.62
C LEU A 79 16.69 -7.21 -37.36
N PRO A 80 15.69 -7.49 -36.50
CA PRO A 80 15.59 -6.82 -35.20
C PRO A 80 16.81 -7.11 -34.34
N ASP A 81 17.26 -6.12 -33.58
CA ASP A 81 18.35 -6.24 -32.63
C ASP A 81 17.83 -6.46 -31.19
N VAL A 82 18.73 -6.60 -30.21
CA VAL A 82 18.40 -6.78 -28.79
C VAL A 82 17.53 -5.62 -28.31
N ALA A 83 17.82 -4.37 -28.71
CA ALA A 83 17.07 -3.19 -28.28
C ALA A 83 15.62 -3.20 -28.77
N THR A 84 15.39 -3.68 -30.02
CA THR A 84 14.04 -3.86 -30.57
C THR A 84 13.21 -4.83 -29.72
N TYR A 85 13.75 -6.03 -29.48
CA TYR A 85 13.05 -7.05 -28.70
C TYR A 85 12.85 -6.63 -27.24
N THR A 86 13.86 -6.03 -26.63
CA THR A 86 13.78 -5.54 -25.25
C THR A 86 12.70 -4.46 -25.09
N SER A 87 12.54 -3.56 -26.07
CA SER A 87 11.49 -2.55 -26.08
C SER A 87 10.09 -3.17 -26.15
N LEU A 88 9.91 -4.20 -26.99
CA LEU A 88 8.63 -4.95 -27.09
C LEU A 88 8.32 -5.70 -25.80
N ILE A 89 9.29 -6.39 -25.21
CA ILE A 89 9.16 -7.10 -23.93
C ILE A 89 8.72 -6.12 -22.84
N HIS A 90 9.35 -4.95 -22.75
CA HIS A 90 8.98 -3.92 -21.79
C HIS A 90 7.54 -3.42 -22.02
N GLY A 91 7.17 -3.16 -23.27
CA GLY A 91 5.82 -2.72 -23.65
C GLY A 91 4.75 -3.73 -23.24
N TYR A 92 4.93 -5.02 -23.58
CA TYR A 92 4.00 -6.08 -23.20
C TYR A 92 3.89 -6.29 -21.69
N TYR A 93 5.00 -6.23 -20.96
CA TYR A 93 4.98 -6.32 -19.50
C TYR A 93 4.24 -5.13 -18.86
N SER A 94 4.37 -3.93 -19.41
CA SER A 94 3.65 -2.76 -18.90
C SER A 94 2.13 -2.88 -19.05
N LEU A 95 1.64 -3.70 -19.99
CA LEU A 95 0.24 -4.02 -20.22
C LEU A 95 -0.21 -5.34 -19.55
N GLY A 96 0.70 -6.05 -18.87
CA GLY A 96 0.41 -7.34 -18.23
C GLY A 96 0.22 -8.51 -19.22
N GLN A 97 0.62 -8.35 -20.48
CA GLN A 97 0.49 -9.34 -21.56
C GLN A 97 1.66 -10.32 -21.57
N CYS A 98 1.66 -11.27 -20.65
CA CYS A 98 2.81 -12.19 -20.47
C CYS A 98 2.97 -13.23 -21.58
N LYS A 99 1.87 -13.61 -22.25
CA LYS A 99 1.92 -14.63 -23.33
C LYS A 99 2.65 -14.11 -24.55
N GLU A 100 2.45 -12.85 -24.84
CA GLU A 100 3.11 -12.13 -25.93
C GLU A 100 4.61 -12.01 -25.67
N VAL A 101 5.02 -11.82 -24.40
CA VAL A 101 6.44 -11.81 -24.01
C VAL A 101 7.11 -13.16 -24.28
N ASP A 102 6.44 -14.27 -23.94
CA ASP A 102 6.99 -15.61 -24.20
C ASP A 102 7.20 -15.83 -25.69
N TRP A 103 6.31 -15.32 -26.54
CA TRP A 103 6.45 -15.36 -27.99
C TRP A 103 7.62 -14.50 -28.48
N ILE A 104 7.77 -13.29 -27.97
CA ILE A 104 8.90 -12.40 -28.35
C ILE A 104 10.25 -13.02 -27.95
N LEU A 105 10.35 -13.62 -26.78
CA LEU A 105 11.58 -14.30 -26.34
C LEU A 105 11.91 -15.51 -27.22
N TRP A 106 10.89 -16.27 -27.61
CA TRP A 106 11.07 -17.37 -28.55
C TRP A 106 11.54 -16.87 -29.91
N GLU A 107 10.93 -15.80 -30.45
CA GLU A 107 11.30 -15.20 -31.74
C GLU A 107 12.73 -14.62 -31.71
N MET A 108 13.08 -13.95 -30.60
CA MET A 108 14.43 -13.44 -30.34
C MET A 108 15.48 -14.58 -30.40
N SER A 109 15.19 -15.68 -29.73
CA SER A 109 16.07 -16.87 -29.74
C SER A 109 16.15 -17.50 -31.13
N ARG A 110 15.03 -17.61 -31.87
CA ARG A 110 14.96 -18.15 -33.22
C ARG A 110 15.81 -17.36 -34.21
N ASN A 111 15.87 -16.03 -34.03
CA ASN A 111 16.67 -15.14 -34.87
C ASN A 111 18.14 -15.05 -34.42
N GLY A 112 18.56 -15.88 -33.45
CA GLY A 112 19.93 -15.93 -32.96
C GLY A 112 20.33 -14.73 -32.08
N VAL A 113 19.36 -13.93 -31.65
CA VAL A 113 19.61 -12.78 -30.80
C VAL A 113 19.47 -13.24 -29.34
N GLN A 114 20.55 -13.07 -28.57
CA GLN A 114 20.53 -13.44 -27.14
C GLN A 114 20.08 -12.27 -26.27
N PRO A 115 19.25 -12.53 -25.23
CA PRO A 115 18.94 -11.53 -24.23
C PRO A 115 20.20 -10.97 -23.57
N ASP A 116 20.23 -9.67 -23.35
CA ASP A 116 21.26 -8.99 -22.58
C ASP A 116 20.81 -8.74 -21.13
N ILE A 117 21.68 -8.13 -20.33
CA ILE A 117 21.41 -7.82 -18.92
C ILE A 117 20.16 -6.94 -18.76
N VAL A 118 19.90 -6.02 -19.69
CA VAL A 118 18.72 -5.13 -19.65
C VAL A 118 17.45 -5.94 -19.86
N THR A 119 17.45 -6.87 -20.82
CA THR A 119 16.33 -7.79 -21.08
C THR A 119 16.01 -8.63 -19.85
N TYR A 120 17.03 -9.21 -19.19
CA TYR A 120 16.86 -9.99 -17.97
C TYR A 120 16.35 -9.13 -16.80
N ASN A 121 16.88 -7.92 -16.61
CA ASN A 121 16.45 -7.00 -15.56
C ASN A 121 14.98 -6.61 -15.72
N ILE A 122 14.49 -6.35 -16.93
CA ILE A 122 13.07 -6.07 -17.20
C ILE A 122 12.19 -7.27 -16.86
N GLN A 123 12.59 -8.49 -17.20
CA GLN A 123 11.84 -9.70 -16.87
C GLN A 123 11.76 -9.91 -15.37
N MET A 124 12.88 -9.78 -14.66
CA MET A 124 12.94 -9.93 -13.21
C MET A 124 12.14 -8.85 -12.50
N ASP A 125 12.22 -7.58 -12.92
CA ASP A 125 11.46 -6.46 -12.35
C ASP A 125 9.95 -6.70 -12.44
N TYR A 126 9.47 -7.13 -13.61
CA TYR A 126 8.05 -7.47 -13.78
C TYR A 126 7.62 -8.62 -12.86
N LEU A 127 8.42 -9.68 -12.76
CA LEU A 127 8.12 -10.82 -11.89
C LEU A 127 8.10 -10.43 -10.41
N CYS A 128 9.04 -9.60 -9.98
CA CYS A 128 9.11 -9.07 -8.62
C CYS A 128 7.88 -8.21 -8.29
N LYS A 129 7.52 -7.28 -9.17
CA LYS A 129 6.30 -6.45 -9.02
C LYS A 129 5.01 -7.26 -9.01
N SER A 130 5.02 -8.44 -9.62
CA SER A 130 3.88 -9.37 -9.66
C SER A 130 3.86 -10.37 -8.48
N GLY A 131 4.73 -10.21 -7.46
CA GLY A 131 4.82 -11.14 -6.32
C GLY A 131 5.31 -12.53 -6.71
N ARG A 132 6.22 -12.63 -7.67
CA ARG A 132 6.77 -13.90 -8.18
C ARG A 132 8.29 -13.93 -8.11
N CYS A 133 8.87 -13.48 -6.97
CA CYS A 133 10.32 -13.33 -6.81
C CYS A 133 11.09 -14.65 -6.94
N ALA A 134 10.48 -15.78 -6.56
CA ALA A 134 11.08 -17.10 -6.79
C ALA A 134 11.33 -17.42 -8.28
N LYS A 135 10.49 -16.92 -9.20
CA LYS A 135 10.72 -17.04 -10.64
C LYS A 135 11.79 -16.05 -11.12
N ALA A 136 11.79 -14.83 -10.59
CA ALA A 136 12.82 -13.84 -10.88
C ALA A 136 14.21 -14.36 -10.46
N ARG A 137 14.31 -15.02 -9.30
CA ARG A 137 15.55 -15.68 -8.86
C ARG A 137 16.04 -16.75 -9.84
N LYS A 138 15.15 -17.58 -10.36
CA LYS A 138 15.53 -18.58 -11.37
C LYS A 138 16.07 -17.95 -12.67
N ILE A 139 15.51 -16.80 -13.08
CA ILE A 139 16.03 -16.05 -14.23
C ILE A 139 17.43 -15.52 -13.94
N PHE A 140 17.65 -14.96 -12.73
CA PHE A 140 18.96 -14.52 -12.28
C PHE A 140 19.99 -15.66 -12.33
N ASP A 141 19.65 -16.81 -11.76
CA ASP A 141 20.55 -17.98 -11.74
C ASP A 141 20.83 -18.48 -13.16
N SER A 142 19.84 -18.48 -14.06
CA SER A 142 20.01 -18.82 -15.47
C SER A 142 20.91 -17.84 -16.21
N MET A 143 20.74 -16.53 -15.97
CA MET A 143 21.57 -15.46 -16.55
C MET A 143 23.05 -15.65 -16.15
N VAL A 144 23.30 -15.91 -14.86
CA VAL A 144 24.66 -16.18 -14.34
C VAL A 144 25.22 -17.47 -14.95
N GLY A 145 24.39 -18.53 -15.05
CA GLY A 145 24.79 -19.80 -15.68
C GLY A 145 25.15 -19.68 -17.15
N LEU A 146 24.61 -18.70 -17.86
CA LEU A 146 24.96 -18.37 -19.25
C LEU A 146 26.19 -17.44 -19.37
N GLY A 147 26.85 -17.13 -18.24
CA GLY A 147 28.07 -16.30 -18.22
C GLY A 147 27.81 -14.79 -18.26
N GLN A 148 26.55 -14.36 -18.15
CA GLN A 148 26.24 -12.94 -18.01
C GLN A 148 26.54 -12.50 -16.57
N LYS A 149 27.29 -11.40 -16.42
CA LYS A 149 27.66 -10.87 -15.10
C LYS A 149 26.57 -9.92 -14.58
N PRO A 150 25.93 -10.21 -13.43
CA PRO A 150 25.01 -9.28 -12.81
C PRO A 150 25.70 -7.95 -12.48
N ASP A 151 24.98 -6.85 -12.66
CA ASP A 151 25.38 -5.51 -12.21
C ASP A 151 24.59 -5.07 -10.96
N VAL A 152 24.91 -3.90 -10.42
CA VAL A 152 24.22 -3.34 -9.26
C VAL A 152 22.71 -3.24 -9.52
N THR A 153 22.30 -2.88 -10.75
CA THR A 153 20.88 -2.78 -11.13
C THR A 153 20.18 -4.13 -11.03
N THR A 154 20.84 -5.21 -11.49
CA THR A 154 20.33 -6.58 -11.40
C THR A 154 20.02 -6.98 -9.96
N TYR A 155 20.95 -6.70 -9.05
CA TYR A 155 20.76 -6.98 -7.63
C TYR A 155 19.66 -6.09 -7.01
N ASN A 156 19.61 -4.81 -7.35
CA ASN A 156 18.59 -3.89 -6.86
C ASN A 156 17.17 -4.30 -7.25
N VAL A 157 16.98 -4.87 -8.44
CA VAL A 157 15.68 -5.42 -8.87
C VAL A 157 15.24 -6.56 -7.96
N LEU A 158 16.12 -7.50 -7.64
CA LEU A 158 15.80 -8.61 -6.74
C LEU A 158 15.62 -8.13 -5.29
N LEU A 159 16.49 -7.23 -4.79
CA LEU A 159 16.34 -6.62 -3.46
C LEU A 159 14.99 -5.95 -3.30
N HIS A 160 14.56 -5.18 -4.30
CA HIS A 160 13.25 -4.53 -4.28
C HIS A 160 12.10 -5.55 -4.25
N GLY A 161 12.21 -6.63 -5.04
CA GLY A 161 11.23 -7.71 -5.04
C GLY A 161 11.11 -8.39 -3.67
N TYR A 162 12.22 -8.81 -3.09
CA TYR A 162 12.25 -9.42 -1.76
C TYR A 162 11.76 -8.47 -0.66
N ALA A 163 12.07 -7.18 -0.76
CA ALA A 163 11.54 -6.16 0.14
C ALA A 163 10.01 -6.06 0.07
N MET A 164 9.42 -6.17 -1.13
CA MET A 164 7.96 -6.19 -1.31
C MET A 164 7.32 -7.47 -0.73
N GLU A 165 7.95 -8.62 -0.90
CA GLU A 165 7.51 -9.91 -0.33
C GLU A 165 7.85 -10.06 1.16
N ARG A 166 8.58 -9.10 1.77
CA ARG A 166 9.06 -9.12 3.15
C ARG A 166 9.96 -10.32 3.46
N SER A 167 10.69 -10.80 2.45
CA SER A 167 11.62 -11.92 2.59
C SER A 167 13.01 -11.44 3.00
N PHE A 168 13.18 -11.12 4.29
CA PHE A 168 14.44 -10.57 4.84
C PHE A 168 15.60 -11.58 4.76
N HIS A 169 15.29 -12.87 4.85
CA HIS A 169 16.30 -13.91 4.68
C HIS A 169 16.91 -13.87 3.28
N ASP A 170 16.06 -13.83 2.24
CA ASP A 170 16.54 -13.78 0.85
C ASP A 170 17.26 -12.45 0.54
N MET A 171 16.84 -11.34 1.17
CA MET A 171 17.53 -10.05 1.08
C MET A 171 18.97 -10.16 1.62
N ASN A 172 19.15 -10.75 2.80
CA ASN A 172 20.45 -10.92 3.41
C ASN A 172 21.35 -11.84 2.59
N CYS A 173 20.83 -13.00 2.14
CA CYS A 173 21.56 -13.91 1.25
C CYS A 173 21.98 -13.21 -0.07
N LEU A 174 21.13 -12.32 -0.58
CA LEU A 174 21.45 -11.59 -1.81
C LEU A 174 22.55 -10.55 -1.58
N ILE A 175 22.60 -9.88 -0.43
CA ILE A 175 23.67 -8.95 -0.06
C ILE A 175 25.00 -9.70 0.11
N GLU A 176 24.98 -10.86 0.77
CA GLU A 176 26.16 -11.71 0.89
C GLU A 176 26.68 -12.12 -0.50
N LEU A 177 25.79 -12.51 -1.41
CA LEU A 177 26.14 -12.84 -2.78
C LEU A 177 26.71 -11.64 -3.55
N MET A 178 26.22 -10.40 -3.29
CA MET A 178 26.80 -9.18 -3.85
C MET A 178 28.24 -8.99 -3.36
N ASP A 179 28.45 -9.10 -2.06
CA ASP A 179 29.77 -8.92 -1.43
C ASP A 179 30.76 -9.99 -1.95
N ASP A 180 30.34 -11.26 -2.10
CA ASP A 180 31.14 -12.36 -2.65
C ASP A 180 31.56 -12.11 -4.12
N ASN A 181 30.72 -11.43 -4.89
CA ASN A 181 31.02 -11.05 -6.27
C ASN A 181 31.78 -9.71 -6.37
N GLY A 182 32.17 -9.11 -5.26
CA GLY A 182 32.88 -7.83 -5.22
C GLY A 182 32.02 -6.63 -5.65
N ILE A 183 30.70 -6.76 -5.56
CA ILE A 183 29.73 -5.72 -5.91
C ILE A 183 29.13 -5.19 -4.60
N SER A 184 29.28 -3.90 -4.35
CA SER A 184 28.63 -3.25 -3.19
C SER A 184 27.32 -2.60 -3.60
N PRO A 185 26.29 -2.59 -2.70
CA PRO A 185 25.07 -1.83 -2.93
C PRO A 185 25.40 -0.33 -3.16
N ASP A 186 24.69 0.30 -4.06
CA ASP A 186 24.70 1.74 -4.27
C ASP A 186 23.67 2.44 -3.34
N HIS A 187 23.56 3.76 -3.43
CA HIS A 187 22.59 4.53 -2.65
C HIS A 187 21.16 4.00 -2.82
N TYR A 188 20.78 3.58 -4.03
CA TYR A 188 19.46 3.04 -4.31
C TYR A 188 19.23 1.69 -3.61
N GLY A 189 20.21 0.78 -3.67
CA GLY A 189 20.16 -0.50 -2.97
C GLY A 189 20.05 -0.32 -1.45
N TYR A 190 20.84 0.60 -0.87
CA TYR A 190 20.71 0.92 0.56
C TYR A 190 19.38 1.55 0.93
N ASN A 191 18.81 2.40 0.08
CA ASN A 191 17.48 2.96 0.29
C ASN A 191 16.39 1.89 0.33
N ILE A 192 16.47 0.86 -0.54
CA ILE A 192 15.56 -0.29 -0.50
C ILE A 192 15.67 -1.00 0.85
N LEU A 193 16.88 -1.31 1.31
CA LEU A 193 17.14 -2.00 2.57
C LEU A 193 16.61 -1.21 3.77
N ILE A 194 17.00 0.05 3.90
CA ILE A 194 16.55 0.94 4.98
C ILE A 194 15.02 1.04 5.00
N SER A 195 14.40 1.22 3.83
CA SER A 195 12.93 1.33 3.73
C SER A 195 12.23 0.04 4.12
N ALA A 196 12.78 -1.13 3.73
CA ALA A 196 12.23 -2.43 4.06
C ALA A 196 12.30 -2.71 5.57
N TYR A 197 13.48 -2.57 6.17
CA TYR A 197 13.67 -2.77 7.61
C TYR A 197 12.91 -1.74 8.46
N ALA A 198 12.84 -0.48 8.00
CA ALA A 198 12.09 0.56 8.69
C ALA A 198 10.58 0.28 8.73
N LYS A 199 9.98 -0.29 7.68
CA LYS A 199 8.57 -0.72 7.65
C LYS A 199 8.26 -1.77 8.72
N GLU A 200 9.18 -2.68 8.98
CA GLU A 200 9.06 -3.76 9.98
C GLU A 200 9.59 -3.35 11.36
N LYS A 201 9.95 -2.09 11.54
CA LYS A 201 10.44 -1.52 12.81
C LYS A 201 11.75 -2.13 13.32
N MET A 202 12.57 -2.63 12.42
CA MET A 202 13.87 -3.25 12.72
C MET A 202 14.95 -2.17 12.81
N VAL A 203 15.06 -1.55 13.99
CA VAL A 203 15.94 -0.37 14.20
C VAL A 203 17.42 -0.72 14.11
N ASP A 204 17.81 -1.83 14.73
CA ASP A 204 19.21 -2.23 14.81
C ASP A 204 19.77 -2.51 13.42
N GLU A 205 18.99 -3.13 12.55
CA GLU A 205 19.33 -3.38 11.15
C GLU A 205 19.48 -2.08 10.36
N VAL A 206 18.55 -1.12 10.55
CA VAL A 206 18.66 0.20 9.90
C VAL A 206 19.93 0.90 10.32
N MET A 207 20.25 0.92 11.62
CA MET A 207 21.47 1.58 12.12
C MET A 207 22.75 0.86 11.69
N HIS A 208 22.70 -0.47 11.57
CA HIS A 208 23.79 -1.26 11.02
C HIS A 208 24.09 -0.89 9.56
N ILE A 209 23.04 -0.69 8.75
CA ILE A 209 23.18 -0.26 7.35
C ILE A 209 23.87 1.11 7.26
N PHE A 210 23.52 2.08 8.10
CA PHE A 210 24.21 3.37 8.15
C PHE A 210 25.71 3.22 8.41
N THR A 211 26.07 2.31 9.32
CA THR A 211 27.46 1.99 9.62
C THR A 211 28.17 1.37 8.41
N LYS A 212 27.50 0.40 7.73
CA LYS A 212 28.03 -0.28 6.55
C LYS A 212 28.22 0.70 5.38
N MET A 213 27.28 1.61 5.15
CA MET A 213 27.40 2.68 4.13
C MET A 213 28.67 3.50 4.33
N ARG A 214 28.90 3.99 5.56
CA ARG A 214 30.10 4.80 5.87
C ARG A 214 31.41 4.02 5.72
N GLN A 215 31.42 2.76 6.12
CA GLN A 215 32.59 1.87 5.93
C GLN A 215 32.95 1.69 4.46
N GLN A 216 31.97 1.75 3.57
CA GLN A 216 32.16 1.67 2.11
C GLN A 216 32.42 3.04 1.45
N GLY A 217 32.57 4.11 2.25
CA GLY A 217 32.79 5.46 1.74
C GLY A 217 31.55 6.14 1.15
N LEU A 218 30.36 5.55 1.34
CA LEU A 218 29.07 6.14 0.94
C LEU A 218 28.50 6.92 2.13
N ASN A 219 28.29 8.22 1.98
CA ASN A 219 27.63 9.01 3.00
C ASN A 219 26.11 8.87 2.88
N PRO A 220 25.37 8.61 3.99
CA PRO A 220 23.92 8.64 3.98
C PRO A 220 23.37 9.95 3.42
N ASP A 221 22.34 9.88 2.63
CA ASP A 221 21.67 11.04 2.05
C ASP A 221 20.40 11.44 2.84
N VAL A 222 19.71 12.50 2.39
CA VAL A 222 18.46 12.99 3.01
C VAL A 222 17.39 11.91 3.08
N VAL A 223 17.32 11.01 2.10
CA VAL A 223 16.33 9.91 2.04
C VAL A 223 16.61 8.87 3.12
N ASN A 224 17.90 8.51 3.30
CA ASN A 224 18.31 7.58 4.36
C ASN A 224 17.97 8.13 5.74
N TYR A 225 18.37 9.37 6.03
CA TYR A 225 18.06 10.03 7.29
C TYR A 225 16.56 10.19 7.50
N GLY A 226 15.80 10.57 6.46
CA GLY A 226 14.35 10.68 6.52
C GLY A 226 13.67 9.36 6.90
N ALA A 227 14.13 8.25 6.34
CA ALA A 227 13.63 6.92 6.67
C ALA A 227 13.95 6.51 8.12
N ALA A 228 15.17 6.80 8.62
CA ALA A 228 15.55 6.52 9.99
C ALA A 228 14.78 7.38 10.99
N VAL A 229 14.66 8.69 10.73
CA VAL A 229 13.88 9.62 11.57
C VAL A 229 12.41 9.20 11.61
N ASN A 230 11.80 8.83 10.47
CA ASN A 230 10.41 8.35 10.40
C ASN A 230 10.21 7.05 11.19
N LEU A 231 11.15 6.10 11.09
CA LEU A 231 11.12 4.87 11.88
C LEU A 231 11.17 5.17 13.38
N LEU A 232 12.19 5.92 13.82
CA LEU A 232 12.41 6.24 15.22
C LEU A 232 11.25 7.02 15.83
N SER A 233 10.68 7.97 15.07
CA SER A 233 9.50 8.73 15.47
C SER A 233 8.26 7.84 15.64
N LYS A 234 8.02 6.88 14.72
CA LYS A 234 6.89 5.93 14.78
C LYS A 234 6.94 4.97 15.96
N ILE A 235 8.13 4.60 16.43
CA ILE A 235 8.31 3.73 17.61
C ILE A 235 8.45 4.51 18.92
N GLY A 236 8.43 5.85 18.87
CA GLY A 236 8.50 6.73 20.03
C GLY A 236 9.93 7.01 20.54
N ARG A 237 11.00 6.59 19.83
CA ARG A 237 12.40 6.87 20.19
C ARG A 237 12.81 8.27 19.73
N MET A 238 12.17 9.31 20.31
CA MET A 238 12.30 10.68 19.82
C MET A 238 13.69 11.30 20.05
N ASP A 239 14.41 10.90 21.10
CA ASP A 239 15.76 11.40 21.37
C ASP A 239 16.75 10.87 20.31
N ASP A 240 16.60 9.62 19.89
CA ASP A 240 17.37 9.05 18.80
C ASP A 240 17.01 9.68 17.44
N ALA A 241 15.72 9.96 17.22
CA ALA A 241 15.27 10.66 16.02
C ALA A 241 15.89 12.05 15.90
N MET A 242 15.93 12.81 17.01
CA MET A 242 16.63 14.11 17.08
C MET A 242 18.14 13.97 16.86
N SER A 243 18.76 12.93 17.41
CA SER A 243 20.17 12.66 17.17
C SER A 243 20.48 12.46 15.70
N GLN A 244 19.66 11.68 14.98
CA GLN A 244 19.82 11.48 13.53
C GLN A 244 19.55 12.77 12.74
N PHE A 245 18.56 13.56 13.13
CA PHE A 245 18.27 14.86 12.54
C PHE A 245 19.44 15.83 12.69
N ASN A 246 20.00 15.94 13.91
CA ASN A 246 21.15 16.79 14.18
C ASN A 246 22.42 16.32 13.44
N GLN A 247 22.62 14.99 13.35
CA GLN A 247 23.74 14.42 12.60
C GLN A 247 23.65 14.76 11.12
N MET A 248 22.46 14.63 10.51
CA MET A 248 22.18 15.03 9.15
C MET A 248 22.60 16.48 8.88
N ILE A 249 22.23 17.41 9.80
CA ILE A 249 22.60 18.83 9.69
C ILE A 249 24.11 19.03 9.82
N THR A 250 24.76 18.34 10.77
CA THR A 250 26.21 18.43 10.95
C THR A 250 27.02 17.91 9.77
N GLU A 251 26.46 16.96 9.01
CA GLU A 251 27.01 16.45 7.75
C GLU A 251 26.72 17.38 6.55
N GLY A 252 26.09 18.55 6.79
CA GLY A 252 25.83 19.57 5.77
C GLY A 252 24.63 19.27 4.87
N LEU A 253 23.79 18.29 5.24
CA LEU A 253 22.58 17.97 4.51
C LEU A 253 21.43 18.88 4.95
N ALA A 254 20.67 19.41 3.99
CA ALA A 254 19.50 20.23 4.27
C ALA A 254 18.27 19.34 4.48
N PRO A 255 17.63 19.34 5.67
CA PRO A 255 16.38 18.65 5.88
C PRO A 255 15.29 19.19 4.96
N ASP A 256 14.39 18.32 4.54
CA ASP A 256 13.20 18.66 3.77
C ASP A 256 11.92 18.39 4.58
N ILE A 257 10.77 18.65 3.99
CA ILE A 257 9.46 18.41 4.63
C ILE A 257 9.25 16.92 4.99
N ILE A 258 9.90 15.99 4.27
CA ILE A 258 9.79 14.56 4.53
C ILE A 258 10.48 14.17 5.83
N VAL A 259 11.54 14.90 6.23
CA VAL A 259 12.22 14.72 7.50
C VAL A 259 11.50 15.43 8.65
N PHE A 260 11.05 16.68 8.44
CA PHE A 260 10.35 17.45 9.47
C PHE A 260 8.99 16.84 9.86
N THR A 261 8.20 16.38 8.89
CA THR A 261 6.83 15.88 9.16
C THR A 261 6.79 14.72 10.16
N PRO A 262 7.55 13.62 10.02
CA PRO A 262 7.54 12.54 11.01
C PRO A 262 8.13 12.96 12.36
N LEU A 263 9.10 13.85 12.37
CA LEU A 263 9.72 14.34 13.61
C LEU A 263 8.72 15.16 14.44
N ILE A 264 8.08 16.15 13.82
CA ILE A 264 7.03 16.97 14.44
C ILE A 264 5.85 16.09 14.87
N SER A 265 5.35 15.21 13.99
CA SER A 265 4.27 14.25 14.29
C SER A 265 4.60 13.33 15.47
N GLY A 266 5.85 12.90 15.58
CA GLY A 266 6.34 12.08 16.69
C GLY A 266 6.30 12.86 18.02
N PHE A 267 6.78 14.09 18.05
CA PHE A 267 6.71 14.95 19.25
C PHE A 267 5.27 15.29 19.63
N CYS A 268 4.38 15.54 18.67
CA CYS A 268 2.94 15.66 18.93
C CYS A 268 2.38 14.42 19.65
N SER A 269 2.75 13.21 19.18
CA SER A 269 2.30 11.94 19.77
C SER A 269 2.81 11.73 21.20
N CYS A 270 3.98 12.29 21.53
CA CYS A 270 4.58 12.24 22.86
C CYS A 270 4.15 13.42 23.76
N GLY A 271 3.32 14.34 23.27
CA GLY A 271 2.87 15.51 24.01
C GLY A 271 3.94 16.58 24.28
N LYS A 272 5.08 16.54 23.59
CA LYS A 272 6.20 17.51 23.75
C LYS A 272 5.98 18.73 22.84
N TRP A 273 4.98 19.54 23.14
CA TRP A 273 4.50 20.63 22.27
C TRP A 273 5.51 21.77 22.08
N GLU A 274 6.32 22.07 23.09
CA GLU A 274 7.40 23.07 22.97
C GLU A 274 8.38 22.70 21.84
N LYS A 275 8.70 21.39 21.70
CA LYS A 275 9.55 20.90 20.61
C LYS A 275 8.84 20.95 19.25
N VAL A 276 7.53 20.78 19.23
CA VAL A 276 6.73 20.96 18.01
C VAL A 276 6.84 22.38 17.48
N ASP A 277 6.66 23.37 18.37
CA ASP A 277 6.72 24.80 18.01
C ASP A 277 8.14 25.20 17.56
N GLU A 278 9.19 24.72 18.26
CA GLU A 278 10.58 24.95 17.87
C GLU A 278 10.88 24.42 16.46
N LEU A 279 10.51 23.15 16.19
CA LEU A 279 10.77 22.49 14.91
C LEU A 279 9.93 23.07 13.77
N PHE A 280 8.70 23.47 14.06
CA PHE A 280 7.86 24.13 13.07
C PHE A 280 8.42 25.50 12.69
N SER A 281 8.85 26.29 13.66
CA SER A 281 9.52 27.57 13.43
C SER A 281 10.82 27.38 12.64
N GLU A 282 11.67 26.40 13.01
CA GLU A 282 12.90 26.08 12.29
C GLU A 282 12.62 25.68 10.83
N MET A 283 11.56 24.91 10.59
CA MET A 283 11.15 24.51 9.24
C MET A 283 10.81 25.74 8.38
N LEU A 284 10.04 26.69 8.93
CA LEU A 284 9.67 27.93 8.25
C LEU A 284 10.87 28.86 8.01
N ASP A 285 11.75 29.01 9.01
CA ASP A 285 12.97 29.82 8.93
C ASP A 285 13.94 29.32 7.85
N ARG A 286 13.92 28.01 7.58
CA ARG A 286 14.67 27.37 6.48
C ARG A 286 13.98 27.54 5.11
N GLY A 287 12.82 28.20 5.05
CA GLY A 287 12.05 28.41 3.83
C GLY A 287 11.31 27.17 3.35
N ILE A 288 11.15 26.15 4.20
CA ILE A 288 10.39 24.93 3.85
C ILE A 288 8.91 25.20 4.08
N CYS A 289 8.16 25.29 2.97
CA CYS A 289 6.71 25.53 3.02
C CYS A 289 5.96 24.26 3.39
N PRO A 290 5.09 24.29 4.44
CA PRO A 290 4.19 23.20 4.74
C PRO A 290 3.24 22.91 3.56
N ASN A 291 2.93 21.65 3.33
CA ASN A 291 1.96 21.21 2.33
C ASN A 291 0.71 20.62 3.00
N THR A 292 -0.31 20.29 2.20
CA THR A 292 -1.57 19.70 2.69
C THR A 292 -1.34 18.43 3.52
N VAL A 293 -0.38 17.57 3.13
CA VAL A 293 -0.06 16.34 3.87
C VAL A 293 0.51 16.65 5.25
N PHE A 294 1.39 17.64 5.36
CA PHE A 294 1.93 18.11 6.63
C PHE A 294 0.80 18.57 7.57
N PHE A 295 -0.02 19.51 7.10
CA PHE A 295 -1.13 20.04 7.89
C PHE A 295 -2.09 18.94 8.35
N ASN A 296 -2.53 18.08 7.44
CA ASN A 296 -3.42 16.96 7.76
C ASN A 296 -2.81 16.03 8.82
N THR A 297 -1.50 15.74 8.72
CA THR A 297 -0.80 14.88 9.68
C THR A 297 -0.77 15.48 11.08
N ILE A 298 -0.47 16.79 11.20
CA ILE A 298 -0.39 17.43 12.51
C ILE A 298 -1.77 17.66 13.11
N MET A 299 -2.76 18.07 12.31
CA MET A 299 -4.16 18.16 12.74
C MET A 299 -4.72 16.82 13.24
N ASP A 300 -4.43 15.71 12.55
CA ASP A 300 -4.81 14.36 13.02
C ASP A 300 -4.22 14.05 14.41
N ARG A 301 -2.95 14.43 14.65
CA ARG A 301 -2.33 14.26 15.98
C ARG A 301 -2.97 15.13 17.04
N LEU A 302 -3.24 16.39 16.73
CA LEU A 302 -3.94 17.29 17.63
C LEU A 302 -5.35 16.77 17.98
N CYS A 303 -6.13 16.35 16.99
CA CYS A 303 -7.45 15.78 17.18
C CYS A 303 -7.43 14.52 18.05
N LYS A 304 -6.47 13.61 17.84
CA LYS A 304 -6.30 12.38 18.65
C LYS A 304 -5.86 12.66 20.09
N ASN A 305 -5.26 13.81 20.35
CA ASN A 305 -4.89 14.27 21.70
C ASN A 305 -5.94 15.25 22.29
N GLU A 306 -7.16 15.27 21.77
CA GLU A 306 -8.30 16.11 22.23
C GLU A 306 -8.06 17.63 22.07
N ARG A 307 -7.01 18.04 21.37
CA ARG A 307 -6.63 19.45 21.13
C ARG A 307 -7.26 19.99 19.84
N VAL A 308 -8.58 19.81 19.68
CA VAL A 308 -9.29 20.13 18.43
C VAL A 308 -9.29 21.63 18.12
N MET A 309 -9.27 22.50 19.16
CA MET A 309 -9.21 23.96 18.91
C MET A 309 -7.90 24.36 18.24
N GLU A 310 -6.80 23.79 18.65
CA GLU A 310 -5.49 24.05 18.01
C GLU A 310 -5.42 23.41 16.61
N ALA A 311 -6.12 22.30 16.39
CA ALA A 311 -6.27 21.76 15.05
C ALA A 311 -7.06 22.72 14.14
N GLN A 312 -8.06 23.42 14.69
CA GLN A 312 -8.79 24.48 13.97
C GLN A 312 -7.87 25.70 13.69
N ASP A 313 -7.09 26.15 14.66
CA ASP A 313 -6.14 27.24 14.46
C ASP A 313 -5.12 26.89 13.36
N LEU A 314 -4.68 25.62 13.33
CA LEU A 314 -3.77 25.13 12.30
C LEU A 314 -4.44 25.04 10.91
N PHE A 315 -5.73 24.74 10.84
CA PHE A 315 -6.52 24.80 9.61
C PHE A 315 -6.62 26.24 9.10
N ASP A 316 -6.88 27.20 10.00
CA ASP A 316 -6.97 28.62 9.64
C ASP A 316 -5.61 29.13 9.15
N LEU A 317 -4.51 28.72 9.76
CA LEU A 317 -3.15 28.99 9.30
C LEU A 317 -2.88 28.39 7.92
N MET A 318 -3.31 27.14 7.68
CA MET A 318 -3.19 26.48 6.37
C MET A 318 -3.85 27.31 5.27
N VAL A 319 -5.08 27.77 5.50
CA VAL A 319 -5.83 28.62 4.56
C VAL A 319 -5.13 29.96 4.37
N HIS A 320 -4.65 30.58 5.46
CA HIS A 320 -3.93 31.85 5.42
C HIS A 320 -2.63 31.78 4.62
N MET A 321 -1.91 30.67 4.70
CA MET A 321 -0.70 30.40 3.92
C MET A 321 -1.00 30.06 2.44
N GLY A 322 -2.26 30.02 2.03
CA GLY A 322 -2.66 29.71 0.66
C GLY A 322 -2.58 28.22 0.31
N VAL A 323 -2.39 27.33 1.30
CA VAL A 323 -2.43 25.90 1.10
C VAL A 323 -3.88 25.43 1.08
N LYS A 324 -4.29 24.82 -0.03
CA LYS A 324 -5.70 24.40 -0.22
C LYS A 324 -6.03 23.18 0.65
N PRO A 325 -7.06 23.28 1.53
CA PRO A 325 -7.62 22.11 2.19
C PRO A 325 -8.19 21.11 1.18
N ASP A 326 -8.11 19.83 1.50
CA ASP A 326 -8.72 18.74 0.73
C ASP A 326 -9.78 17.99 1.58
N VAL A 327 -10.45 16.99 0.98
CA VAL A 327 -11.46 16.18 1.68
C VAL A 327 -10.88 15.55 2.94
N CYS A 328 -9.60 15.13 2.92
CA CYS A 328 -8.93 14.57 4.08
C CYS A 328 -8.77 15.59 5.22
N THR A 329 -8.50 16.86 4.88
CA THR A 329 -8.42 17.96 5.85
C THR A 329 -9.74 18.13 6.60
N TYR A 330 -10.86 18.22 5.86
CA TYR A 330 -12.19 18.31 6.47
C TYR A 330 -12.53 17.06 7.28
N ASN A 331 -12.28 15.87 6.75
CA ASN A 331 -12.53 14.61 7.45
C ASN A 331 -11.77 14.52 8.78
N THR A 332 -10.54 15.01 8.82
CA THR A 332 -9.72 15.04 10.05
C THR A 332 -10.35 15.94 11.12
N LEU A 333 -10.75 17.16 10.76
CA LEU A 333 -11.38 18.08 11.70
C LEU A 333 -12.78 17.61 12.14
N ILE A 334 -13.61 17.14 11.19
CA ILE A 334 -14.92 16.56 11.48
C ILE A 334 -14.77 15.41 12.49
N GLY A 335 -13.83 14.48 12.23
CA GLY A 335 -13.54 13.39 13.15
C GLY A 335 -13.09 13.88 14.52
N GLY A 336 -12.24 14.90 14.59
CA GLY A 336 -11.80 15.53 15.84
C GLY A 336 -12.95 16.16 16.62
N TYR A 337 -13.82 16.95 15.98
CA TYR A 337 -14.99 17.55 16.65
C TYR A 337 -16.01 16.50 17.11
N LEU A 338 -16.23 15.44 16.31
CA LEU A 338 -17.07 14.31 16.72
C LEU A 338 -16.48 13.58 17.93
N PHE A 339 -15.17 13.43 17.99
CA PHE A 339 -14.48 12.79 19.11
C PHE A 339 -14.69 13.53 20.44
N VAL A 340 -14.66 14.87 20.40
CA VAL A 340 -14.91 15.72 21.59
C VAL A 340 -16.40 16.12 21.76
N GLY A 341 -17.30 15.62 20.92
CA GLY A 341 -18.75 15.82 21.03
C GLY A 341 -19.27 17.20 20.62
N LYS A 342 -18.50 18.00 19.86
CA LYS A 342 -18.90 19.34 19.39
C LYS A 342 -19.65 19.29 18.05
N MET A 343 -20.93 18.86 18.07
CA MET A 343 -21.74 18.62 16.86
C MET A 343 -22.04 19.88 16.04
N ASP A 344 -22.17 21.03 16.69
CA ASP A 344 -22.47 22.29 16.00
C ASP A 344 -21.33 22.70 15.07
N GLU A 345 -20.08 22.44 15.46
CA GLU A 345 -18.91 22.72 14.64
C GLU A 345 -18.80 21.74 13.46
N VAL A 346 -19.23 20.49 13.62
CA VAL A 346 -19.31 19.51 12.54
C VAL A 346 -20.24 19.99 11.43
N SER A 347 -21.43 20.52 11.79
CA SER A 347 -22.38 21.04 10.81
C SER A 347 -21.80 22.24 10.03
N LYS A 348 -21.12 23.17 10.72
CA LYS A 348 -20.45 24.31 10.09
C LYS A 348 -19.35 23.89 9.11
N LEU A 349 -18.56 22.88 9.48
CA LEU A 349 -17.50 22.37 8.61
C LEU A 349 -18.06 21.68 7.36
N LEU A 350 -19.17 20.94 7.49
CA LEU A 350 -19.85 20.32 6.36
C LEU A 350 -20.43 21.39 5.43
N ASP A 351 -21.08 22.42 5.98
CA ASP A 351 -21.61 23.54 5.18
C ASP A 351 -20.48 24.29 4.46
N ASN A 352 -19.37 24.52 5.12
CA ASN A 352 -18.18 25.14 4.53
C ASN A 352 -17.63 24.27 3.39
N MET A 353 -17.43 22.96 3.62
CA MET A 353 -16.95 22.00 2.63
C MET A 353 -17.81 22.04 1.35
N VAL A 354 -19.14 22.01 1.50
CA VAL A 354 -20.07 22.07 0.37
C VAL A 354 -20.07 23.44 -0.30
N SER A 355 -19.96 24.55 0.46
CA SER A 355 -19.95 25.91 -0.09
C SER A 355 -18.77 26.20 -1.02
N ILE A 356 -17.63 25.55 -0.80
CA ILE A 356 -16.45 25.65 -1.67
C ILE A 356 -16.45 24.65 -2.82
N GLY A 357 -17.59 23.92 -3.03
CA GLY A 357 -17.75 22.94 -4.11
C GLY A 357 -17.11 21.60 -3.84
N MET A 358 -16.74 21.29 -2.61
CA MET A 358 -16.17 20.01 -2.20
C MET A 358 -17.28 19.12 -1.65
N GLU A 359 -17.56 17.98 -2.31
CA GLU A 359 -18.60 17.06 -1.87
C GLU A 359 -18.05 16.07 -0.83
N PRO A 360 -18.83 15.80 0.26
CA PRO A 360 -18.52 14.71 1.19
C PRO A 360 -18.44 13.36 0.49
N ASP A 361 -17.40 12.59 0.75
CA ASP A 361 -17.18 11.26 0.20
C ASP A 361 -17.68 10.14 1.15
N VAL A 362 -17.54 8.88 0.72
CA VAL A 362 -17.90 7.70 1.53
C VAL A 362 -17.18 7.70 2.90
N ILE A 363 -15.94 8.20 2.95
CA ILE A 363 -15.16 8.29 4.19
C ILE A 363 -15.76 9.34 5.12
N THR A 364 -16.14 10.51 4.58
CA THR A 364 -16.84 11.56 5.34
C THR A 364 -18.11 11.01 6.00
N TYR A 365 -18.95 10.30 5.22
CA TYR A 365 -20.19 9.71 5.75
C TYR A 365 -19.90 8.64 6.82
N ASN A 366 -18.89 7.80 6.61
CA ASN A 366 -18.50 6.81 7.61
C ASN A 366 -18.04 7.44 8.94
N ILE A 367 -17.26 8.54 8.86
CA ILE A 367 -16.84 9.31 10.05
C ILE A 367 -18.05 9.91 10.76
N LEU A 368 -19.01 10.46 10.03
CA LEU A 368 -20.23 11.03 10.61
C LEU A 368 -21.08 9.96 11.29
N ILE A 369 -21.34 8.83 10.63
CA ILE A 369 -22.12 7.72 11.18
C ILE A 369 -21.47 7.18 12.46
N ASP A 370 -20.17 6.90 12.43
CA ASP A 370 -19.41 6.41 13.59
C ASP A 370 -19.39 7.44 14.72
N GLY A 371 -19.14 8.71 14.39
CA GLY A 371 -19.08 9.80 15.36
C GLY A 371 -20.44 10.07 16.04
N TYR A 372 -21.53 10.20 15.27
CA TYR A 372 -22.88 10.35 15.85
C TYR A 372 -23.25 9.16 16.73
N SER A 373 -22.92 7.94 16.28
CA SER A 373 -23.19 6.72 17.03
C SER A 373 -22.45 6.68 18.37
N LYS A 374 -21.16 7.04 18.38
CA LYS A 374 -20.35 7.11 19.61
C LYS A 374 -20.81 8.16 20.60
N ASN A 375 -21.43 9.23 20.10
CA ASN A 375 -22.02 10.29 20.92
C ASN A 375 -23.48 10.01 21.31
N GLY A 376 -23.98 8.78 21.13
CA GLY A 376 -25.33 8.38 21.51
C GLY A 376 -26.46 8.91 20.61
N LYS A 377 -26.11 9.55 19.47
CA LYS A 377 -27.07 10.13 18.51
C LYS A 377 -27.32 9.14 17.35
N ILE A 378 -27.86 7.97 17.71
CA ILE A 378 -28.05 6.88 16.74
C ILE A 378 -29.06 7.22 15.64
N ASP A 379 -30.09 8.03 15.97
CA ASP A 379 -31.11 8.43 15.00
C ASP A 379 -30.54 9.42 13.98
N ASP A 380 -29.65 10.34 14.39
CA ASP A 380 -28.93 11.23 13.47
C ASP A 380 -28.00 10.41 12.55
N ALA A 381 -27.31 9.39 13.09
CA ALA A 381 -26.51 8.46 12.30
C ALA A 381 -27.34 7.72 11.24
N LEU A 382 -28.56 7.29 11.59
CA LEU A 382 -29.51 6.66 10.66
C LEU A 382 -29.99 7.64 9.57
N VAL A 383 -30.23 8.90 9.91
CA VAL A 383 -30.58 9.94 8.91
C VAL A 383 -29.45 10.11 7.90
N VAL A 384 -28.21 10.21 8.37
CA VAL A 384 -27.02 10.32 7.51
C VAL A 384 -26.88 9.08 6.63
N PHE A 385 -27.04 7.88 7.19
CA PHE A 385 -26.95 6.62 6.46
C PHE A 385 -28.03 6.52 5.37
N ARG A 386 -29.30 6.88 5.68
CA ARG A 386 -30.40 6.89 4.70
C ARG A 386 -30.14 7.92 3.58
N GLY A 387 -29.68 9.10 3.94
CA GLY A 387 -29.31 10.14 2.95
C GLY A 387 -28.22 9.68 2.00
N MET A 388 -27.25 8.89 2.48
CA MET A 388 -26.21 8.28 1.64
C MET A 388 -26.78 7.22 0.67
N LEU A 389 -27.80 6.46 1.09
CA LEU A 389 -28.47 5.45 0.23
C LEU A 389 -29.21 6.08 -0.96
N GLU A 390 -29.64 7.34 -0.85
CA GLU A 390 -30.37 8.09 -1.90
C GLU A 390 -29.42 8.77 -2.89
N ARG A 391 -28.13 8.91 -2.56
CA ARG A 391 -27.13 9.57 -3.39
C ARG A 391 -26.43 8.60 -4.36
N LYS A 392 -25.64 9.15 -5.30
CA LYS A 392 -24.83 8.38 -6.26
C LYS A 392 -23.71 7.56 -5.59
N ASP A 393 -23.20 8.03 -4.45
CA ASP A 393 -22.14 7.38 -3.68
C ASP A 393 -22.74 6.26 -2.86
N LYS A 394 -22.66 5.05 -3.42
CA LYS A 394 -23.22 3.85 -2.79
C LYS A 394 -22.43 3.51 -1.52
N PRO A 395 -23.12 3.20 -0.39
CA PRO A 395 -22.47 2.71 0.80
C PRO A 395 -21.69 1.43 0.51
N SER A 396 -20.54 1.30 1.16
CA SER A 396 -19.72 0.08 1.13
C SER A 396 -20.14 -0.89 2.25
N VAL A 397 -19.66 -2.13 2.22
CA VAL A 397 -19.83 -3.08 3.34
C VAL A 397 -19.33 -2.49 4.65
N ILE A 398 -18.25 -1.67 4.61
CA ILE A 398 -17.72 -0.97 5.80
C ILE A 398 -18.78 -0.02 6.40
N THR A 399 -19.50 0.72 5.56
CA THR A 399 -20.59 1.62 6.02
C THR A 399 -21.69 0.84 6.73
N PHE A 400 -22.10 -0.30 6.17
CA PHE A 400 -23.07 -1.19 6.82
C PHE A 400 -22.52 -1.73 8.14
N ASN A 401 -21.27 -2.16 8.19
CA ASN A 401 -20.63 -2.68 9.41
C ASN A 401 -20.61 -1.64 10.54
N ILE A 402 -20.29 -0.37 10.21
CA ILE A 402 -20.34 0.72 11.19
C ILE A 402 -21.75 0.89 11.75
N MET A 403 -22.77 0.96 10.87
CA MET A 403 -24.14 1.17 11.28
C MET A 403 -24.73 -0.03 12.07
N ILE A 404 -24.50 -1.26 11.59
CA ILE A 404 -24.89 -2.49 12.31
C ILE A 404 -24.23 -2.53 13.68
N GLY A 405 -22.90 -2.29 13.77
CA GLY A 405 -22.20 -2.26 15.04
C GLY A 405 -22.74 -1.21 16.02
N ALA A 406 -23.12 -0.03 15.50
CA ALA A 406 -23.75 1.03 16.29
C ALA A 406 -25.13 0.63 16.83
N LEU A 407 -25.99 0.07 15.98
CA LEU A 407 -27.33 -0.39 16.36
C LEU A 407 -27.27 -1.52 17.40
N LEU A 408 -26.34 -2.49 17.23
CA LEU A 408 -26.15 -3.59 18.19
C LEU A 408 -25.70 -3.08 19.56
N LYS A 409 -24.84 -2.06 19.63
CA LYS A 409 -24.42 -1.40 20.88
C LYS A 409 -25.58 -0.67 21.56
N CYS A 410 -26.50 -0.10 20.78
CA CYS A 410 -27.68 0.58 21.27
C CYS A 410 -28.87 -0.38 21.52
N HIS A 411 -28.66 -1.69 21.51
CA HIS A 411 -29.68 -2.74 21.68
C HIS A 411 -30.85 -2.70 20.67
N ARG A 412 -30.62 -2.11 19.47
CA ARG A 412 -31.61 -2.05 18.37
C ARG A 412 -31.35 -3.21 17.38
N LYS A 413 -31.53 -4.45 17.87
CA LYS A 413 -31.21 -5.69 17.17
C LYS A 413 -32.01 -5.86 15.88
N GLU A 414 -33.31 -5.59 15.89
CA GLU A 414 -34.18 -5.81 14.72
C GLU A 414 -33.71 -4.94 13.53
N GLU A 415 -33.41 -3.67 13.81
CA GLU A 415 -32.91 -2.77 12.77
C GLU A 415 -31.51 -3.18 12.28
N ALA A 416 -30.66 -3.71 13.16
CA ALA A 416 -29.36 -4.26 12.76
C ALA A 416 -29.51 -5.48 11.85
N LYS A 417 -30.52 -6.35 12.13
CA LYS A 417 -30.84 -7.51 11.32
C LYS A 417 -31.41 -7.09 9.95
N ASP A 418 -32.32 -6.12 9.92
CA ASP A 418 -32.86 -5.57 8.68
C ASP A 418 -31.73 -5.00 7.78
N LEU A 419 -30.74 -4.33 8.38
CA LEU A 419 -29.58 -3.83 7.64
C LEU A 419 -28.67 -4.96 7.16
N PHE A 420 -28.47 -5.99 7.95
CA PHE A 420 -27.70 -7.18 7.55
C PHE A 420 -28.33 -7.87 6.33
N ASP A 421 -29.65 -8.10 6.40
CA ASP A 421 -30.39 -8.71 5.29
C ASP A 421 -30.43 -7.79 4.05
N GLY A 422 -30.43 -6.47 4.27
CA GLY A 422 -30.40 -5.44 3.23
C GLY A 422 -29.09 -5.35 2.45
N ILE A 423 -27.98 -5.88 2.95
CA ILE A 423 -26.67 -5.85 2.25
C ILE A 423 -26.78 -6.56 0.88
N TRP A 424 -27.40 -7.74 0.86
CA TRP A 424 -27.62 -8.51 -0.37
C TRP A 424 -28.53 -7.79 -1.37
N ALA A 425 -29.56 -7.11 -0.89
CA ALA A 425 -30.48 -6.33 -1.73
C ALA A 425 -29.78 -5.17 -2.45
N LYS A 426 -28.66 -4.71 -1.93
CA LYS A 426 -27.82 -3.65 -2.56
C LYS A 426 -26.73 -4.20 -3.48
N GLY A 427 -26.69 -5.52 -3.70
CA GLY A 427 -25.67 -6.17 -4.52
C GLY A 427 -24.28 -6.25 -3.84
N LEU A 428 -24.24 -6.10 -2.53
CA LEU A 428 -23.04 -6.26 -1.72
C LEU A 428 -23.01 -7.64 -1.07
N VAL A 429 -21.83 -8.10 -0.66
CA VAL A 429 -21.65 -9.37 0.04
C VAL A 429 -21.12 -9.08 1.44
N PRO A 430 -21.80 -9.56 2.51
CA PRO A 430 -21.31 -9.43 3.88
C PRO A 430 -19.89 -10.03 4.00
N ASP A 431 -19.02 -9.34 4.70
CA ASP A 431 -17.66 -9.78 4.98
C ASP A 431 -17.53 -10.45 6.36
N VAL A 432 -16.32 -10.91 6.71
CA VAL A 432 -16.03 -11.56 8.00
C VAL A 432 -16.40 -10.64 9.18
N VAL A 433 -16.23 -9.31 9.03
CA VAL A 433 -16.56 -8.33 10.08
C VAL A 433 -18.08 -8.26 10.28
N THR A 434 -18.87 -8.22 9.19
CA THR A 434 -20.33 -8.21 9.25
C THR A 434 -20.86 -9.42 10.03
N TYR A 435 -20.41 -10.62 9.64
CA TYR A 435 -20.80 -11.86 10.31
C TYR A 435 -20.33 -11.90 11.77
N SER A 436 -19.12 -11.44 12.05
CA SER A 436 -18.55 -11.41 13.41
C SER A 436 -19.40 -10.55 14.36
N LEU A 437 -19.85 -9.37 13.92
CA LEU A 437 -20.72 -8.48 14.70
C LEU A 437 -22.04 -9.17 15.08
N MET A 438 -22.69 -9.79 14.10
CA MET A 438 -23.98 -10.46 14.33
C MET A 438 -23.83 -11.71 15.20
N ILE A 439 -22.84 -12.55 14.95
CA ILE A 439 -22.58 -13.78 15.72
C ILE A 439 -22.24 -13.47 17.18
N GLN A 440 -21.35 -12.50 17.42
CA GLN A 440 -21.01 -12.11 18.80
C GLN A 440 -22.23 -11.61 19.55
N LYS A 441 -23.09 -10.84 18.91
CA LYS A 441 -24.33 -10.35 19.55
C LYS A 441 -25.30 -11.48 19.87
N LEU A 442 -25.47 -12.45 18.97
CA LEU A 442 -26.29 -13.63 19.21
C LEU A 442 -25.79 -14.45 20.41
N ILE A 443 -24.47 -14.61 20.54
CA ILE A 443 -23.84 -15.26 21.69
C ILE A 443 -24.11 -14.47 22.99
N GLU A 444 -23.94 -13.14 22.96
CA GLU A 444 -24.23 -12.28 24.12
C GLU A 444 -25.68 -12.40 24.59
N GLU A 445 -26.62 -12.58 23.70
CA GLU A 445 -28.05 -12.74 24.00
C GLU A 445 -28.44 -14.17 24.38
N GLY A 446 -27.51 -15.14 24.20
CA GLY A 446 -27.77 -16.54 24.49
C GLY A 446 -28.44 -17.32 23.34
N SER A 447 -28.61 -16.71 22.17
CA SER A 447 -29.15 -17.37 20.96
C SER A 447 -28.08 -18.21 20.26
N LEU A 448 -27.56 -19.19 20.98
CA LEU A 448 -26.37 -19.95 20.56
C LEU A 448 -26.60 -20.77 19.29
N GLN A 449 -27.82 -21.32 19.11
CA GLN A 449 -28.16 -22.08 17.90
C GLN A 449 -28.17 -21.19 16.64
N GLU A 450 -28.78 -19.99 16.75
CA GLU A 450 -28.80 -19.03 15.65
C GLU A 450 -27.38 -18.56 15.29
N SER A 451 -26.50 -18.43 16.30
CA SER A 451 -25.10 -18.09 16.11
C SER A 451 -24.33 -19.15 15.31
N ASP A 452 -24.55 -20.44 15.62
CA ASP A 452 -23.95 -21.55 14.91
C ASP A 452 -24.49 -21.65 13.47
N ASP A 453 -25.79 -21.48 13.27
CA ASP A 453 -26.43 -21.49 11.95
C ASP A 453 -25.92 -20.33 11.07
N LEU A 454 -25.74 -19.15 11.65
CA LEU A 454 -25.18 -17.99 10.94
C LEU A 454 -23.71 -18.20 10.57
N PHE A 455 -22.92 -18.82 11.44
CA PHE A 455 -21.54 -19.20 11.15
C PHE A 455 -21.44 -20.19 9.98
N LEU A 456 -22.31 -21.23 9.99
CA LEU A 456 -22.37 -22.20 8.89
C LEU A 456 -22.85 -21.56 7.58
N SER A 457 -23.78 -20.62 7.65
CA SER A 457 -24.22 -19.85 6.47
C SER A 457 -23.09 -19.02 5.88
N MET A 458 -22.26 -18.38 6.72
CA MET A 458 -21.07 -17.64 6.29
C MET A 458 -20.10 -18.52 5.50
N GLU A 459 -19.78 -19.71 6.04
CA GLU A 459 -18.87 -20.66 5.37
C GLU A 459 -19.45 -21.18 4.03
N LYS A 460 -20.75 -21.46 3.98
CA LYS A 460 -21.47 -21.86 2.75
C LYS A 460 -21.44 -20.77 1.68
N ASN A 461 -21.50 -19.52 2.10
CA ASN A 461 -21.42 -18.37 1.17
C ASN A 461 -19.98 -18.04 0.73
N GLY A 462 -19.01 -18.88 1.06
CA GLY A 462 -17.60 -18.72 0.66
C GLY A 462 -16.82 -17.71 1.48
N CYS A 463 -17.39 -17.18 2.56
CA CYS A 463 -16.70 -16.30 3.49
C CYS A 463 -16.00 -17.12 4.57
N ALA A 464 -14.67 -17.21 4.52
CA ALA A 464 -13.89 -17.98 5.48
C ALA A 464 -13.60 -17.17 6.75
N ALA A 465 -13.86 -17.77 7.94
CA ALA A 465 -13.53 -17.15 9.21
C ALA A 465 -12.02 -16.94 9.33
N ASP A 466 -11.60 -15.77 9.80
CA ASP A 466 -10.23 -15.43 10.13
C ASP A 466 -9.87 -15.72 11.61
N SER A 467 -8.58 -15.58 11.94
CA SER A 467 -8.08 -15.80 13.30
C SER A 467 -8.76 -14.87 14.32
N ARG A 468 -8.98 -13.61 13.96
CA ARG A 468 -9.58 -12.60 14.85
C ARG A 468 -11.03 -12.94 15.18
N MET A 469 -11.81 -13.33 14.18
CA MET A 469 -13.21 -13.73 14.36
C MET A 469 -13.34 -14.97 15.26
N LEU A 470 -12.56 -16.03 15.00
CA LEU A 470 -12.61 -17.24 15.80
C LEU A 470 -12.19 -16.98 17.25
N ASN A 471 -11.14 -16.20 17.48
CA ASN A 471 -10.74 -15.78 18.83
C ASN A 471 -11.84 -14.96 19.53
N ALA A 472 -12.52 -14.07 18.81
CA ALA A 472 -13.63 -13.27 19.37
C ALA A 472 -14.83 -14.14 19.76
N ILE A 473 -15.23 -15.09 18.92
CA ILE A 473 -16.29 -16.08 19.23
C ILE A 473 -15.92 -16.89 20.47
N VAL A 474 -14.70 -17.42 20.53
CA VAL A 474 -14.21 -18.18 21.70
C VAL A 474 -14.31 -17.32 22.97
N ARG A 475 -13.84 -16.06 22.94
CA ARG A 475 -13.94 -15.16 24.10
C ARG A 475 -15.38 -14.96 24.56
N SER A 476 -16.28 -14.68 23.62
CA SER A 476 -17.69 -14.46 23.95
C SER A 476 -18.34 -15.71 24.56
N LEU A 477 -18.03 -16.91 24.05
CA LEU A 477 -18.53 -18.17 24.59
C LEU A 477 -17.96 -18.47 25.98
N LEU A 478 -16.65 -18.25 26.19
CA LEU A 478 -16.00 -18.44 27.49
C LEU A 478 -16.56 -17.48 28.55
N GLN A 479 -16.83 -16.23 28.18
CA GLN A 479 -17.47 -15.25 29.07
C GLN A 479 -18.89 -15.65 29.46
N LYS A 480 -19.61 -16.36 28.59
CA LYS A 480 -20.94 -16.93 28.88
C LYS A 480 -20.89 -18.26 29.60
N GLY A 481 -19.70 -18.87 29.76
CA GLY A 481 -19.53 -20.16 30.42
C GLY A 481 -19.83 -21.37 29.53
N ASP A 482 -20.02 -21.18 28.22
CA ASP A 482 -20.23 -22.30 27.27
C ASP A 482 -18.87 -22.85 26.79
N VAL A 483 -18.22 -23.61 27.67
CA VAL A 483 -16.90 -24.21 27.39
C VAL A 483 -16.95 -25.27 26.28
N PRO A 484 -18.00 -26.13 26.17
CA PRO A 484 -18.10 -27.11 25.11
C PRO A 484 -18.07 -26.51 23.71
N ARG A 485 -18.88 -25.47 23.48
CA ARG A 485 -18.87 -24.76 22.18
C ARG A 485 -17.57 -24.00 21.95
N ALA A 486 -17.00 -23.36 22.97
CA ALA A 486 -15.69 -22.73 22.86
C ALA A 486 -14.62 -23.73 22.42
N GLY A 487 -14.65 -24.97 22.92
CA GLY A 487 -13.77 -26.06 22.49
C GLY A 487 -13.88 -26.40 21.01
N THR A 488 -15.11 -26.39 20.45
CA THR A 488 -15.34 -26.62 19.02
C THR A 488 -14.67 -25.53 18.16
N TYR A 489 -14.79 -24.26 18.55
CA TYR A 489 -14.15 -23.17 17.81
C TYR A 489 -12.64 -23.11 18.03
N LEU A 490 -12.13 -23.54 19.19
CA LEU A 490 -10.69 -23.72 19.43
C LEU A 490 -10.10 -24.82 18.54
N SER A 491 -10.85 -25.90 18.29
CA SER A 491 -10.44 -26.93 17.33
C SER A 491 -10.30 -26.35 15.92
N LYS A 492 -11.24 -25.51 15.48
CA LYS A 492 -11.16 -24.81 14.19
C LYS A 492 -9.94 -23.86 14.10
N ILE A 493 -9.56 -23.18 15.20
CA ILE A 493 -8.33 -22.35 15.26
C ILE A 493 -7.11 -23.25 15.03
N ASN A 494 -7.08 -24.43 15.66
CA ASN A 494 -5.98 -25.38 15.54
C ASN A 494 -5.88 -25.98 14.13
N GLU A 495 -7.00 -26.45 13.57
CA GLU A 495 -7.08 -27.03 12.21
C GLU A 495 -6.58 -26.06 11.14
N ARG A 496 -6.86 -24.77 11.31
CA ARG A 496 -6.43 -23.71 10.39
C ARG A 496 -5.03 -23.16 10.71
N SER A 497 -4.34 -23.72 11.69
CA SER A 497 -3.00 -23.26 12.15
C SER A 497 -2.98 -21.78 12.57
N PHE A 498 -4.09 -21.25 13.06
CA PHE A 498 -4.16 -19.88 13.56
C PHE A 498 -3.54 -19.77 14.96
N THR A 499 -3.10 -18.57 15.32
CA THR A 499 -2.57 -18.27 16.65
C THR A 499 -3.68 -17.88 17.61
N LEU A 500 -3.55 -18.30 18.86
CA LEU A 500 -4.41 -17.85 19.94
C LEU A 500 -4.00 -16.42 20.35
N GLU A 501 -4.97 -15.52 20.44
CA GLU A 501 -4.72 -14.15 20.92
C GLU A 501 -4.48 -14.15 22.45
N GLY A 502 -3.59 -13.24 22.92
CA GLY A 502 -3.25 -13.15 24.34
C GLY A 502 -4.47 -12.96 25.24
N SER A 503 -5.46 -12.16 24.84
CA SER A 503 -6.73 -11.96 25.56
C SER A 503 -7.58 -13.23 25.67
N THR A 504 -7.54 -14.11 24.66
CA THR A 504 -8.23 -15.41 24.68
C THR A 504 -7.48 -16.39 25.60
N ALA A 505 -6.14 -16.39 25.53
CA ALA A 505 -5.28 -17.19 26.41
C ALA A 505 -5.50 -16.82 27.89
N THR A 506 -5.56 -15.52 28.22
CA THR A 506 -5.83 -15.05 29.58
C THR A 506 -7.17 -15.54 30.12
N LEU A 507 -8.23 -15.56 29.29
CA LEU A 507 -9.53 -16.09 29.70
C LEU A 507 -9.49 -17.61 29.96
N LEU A 508 -8.77 -18.37 29.15
CA LEU A 508 -8.59 -19.81 29.37
C LEU A 508 -7.85 -20.08 30.68
N THR A 509 -6.79 -19.31 30.99
CA THR A 509 -6.06 -19.43 32.26
C THR A 509 -6.94 -19.05 33.46
N ALA A 510 -7.78 -17.99 33.32
CA ALA A 510 -8.70 -17.57 34.37
C ALA A 510 -9.79 -18.62 34.70
N LEU A 511 -10.23 -19.41 33.70
CA LEU A 511 -11.17 -20.52 33.91
C LEU A 511 -10.54 -21.64 34.76
N ALA A 512 -9.22 -21.86 34.66
CA ALA A 512 -8.50 -22.85 35.45
C ALA A 512 -8.47 -22.49 36.93
N SER A 513 -8.32 -21.21 37.28
CA SER A 513 -8.30 -20.70 38.66
C SER A 513 -9.64 -20.88 39.39
N GLY A 514 -10.73 -21.12 38.67
CA GLY A 514 -12.10 -21.32 39.23
C GLY A 514 -12.38 -22.71 39.80
N GLY A 515 -11.39 -23.61 39.91
CA GLY A 515 -11.51 -24.92 40.54
C GLY A 515 -12.16 -26.03 39.69
N ARG A 516 -12.50 -25.74 38.43
CA ARG A 516 -13.10 -26.67 37.46
C ARG A 516 -12.16 -27.08 36.33
N GLY A 517 -10.86 -26.82 36.48
CA GLY A 517 -9.87 -27.05 35.41
C GLY A 517 -9.83 -28.50 34.89
N GLN A 518 -10.12 -29.49 35.74
CA GLN A 518 -10.12 -30.91 35.37
C GLN A 518 -11.32 -31.25 34.45
N GLU A 519 -12.51 -30.71 34.72
CA GLU A 519 -13.71 -30.89 33.88
C GLU A 519 -13.54 -30.27 32.49
N TYR A 520 -12.83 -29.15 32.42
CA TYR A 520 -12.62 -28.42 31.15
C TYR A 520 -11.54 -29.05 30.27
N LYS A 521 -10.63 -29.87 30.83
CA LYS A 521 -9.63 -30.62 30.05
C LYS A 521 -10.26 -31.59 29.04
N GLU A 522 -11.38 -32.20 29.39
CA GLU A 522 -12.10 -33.11 28.50
C GLU A 522 -12.82 -32.40 27.35
N LEU A 523 -13.12 -31.11 27.53
CA LEU A 523 -13.91 -30.29 26.59
C LEU A 523 -13.05 -29.44 25.64
N LEU A 524 -11.75 -29.30 25.93
CA LEU A 524 -10.83 -28.46 25.18
C LEU A 524 -9.77 -29.28 24.46
N PRO A 525 -9.29 -28.87 23.27
CA PRO A 525 -8.21 -29.55 22.57
C PRO A 525 -6.92 -29.64 23.40
N GLU A 526 -6.22 -30.76 23.34
CA GLU A 526 -4.99 -31.03 24.12
C GLU A 526 -3.95 -29.92 24.05
N LYS A 527 -3.82 -29.29 22.91
CA LYS A 527 -2.88 -28.17 22.69
C LYS A 527 -3.08 -27.00 23.68
N TYR A 528 -4.27 -26.84 24.23
CA TYR A 528 -4.62 -25.74 25.15
C TYR A 528 -4.66 -26.17 26.62
N HIS A 529 -4.37 -27.43 26.95
CA HIS A 529 -4.36 -27.92 28.32
C HIS A 529 -3.30 -27.25 29.19
N SER A 530 -2.17 -26.83 28.60
CA SER A 530 -1.12 -26.08 29.31
C SER A 530 -1.61 -24.73 29.90
N PHE A 531 -2.60 -24.08 29.29
CA PHE A 531 -3.20 -22.87 29.84
C PHE A 531 -4.08 -23.15 31.08
N LEU A 532 -4.64 -24.37 31.16
CA LEU A 532 -5.41 -24.81 32.32
C LEU A 532 -4.51 -25.24 33.49
N GLU A 533 -3.27 -25.62 33.25
CA GLU A 533 -2.28 -26.02 34.27
C GLU A 533 -1.58 -24.82 34.91
N GLN A 534 -1.36 -23.74 34.15
CA GLN A 534 -0.73 -22.51 34.64
C GLN A 534 -1.60 -21.69 35.61
N GLY A 535 -2.90 -21.98 35.75
CA GLY A 535 -3.82 -21.31 36.68
C GLY A 535 -3.99 -22.03 38.02
N ILE A 536 -3.24 -23.09 38.31
CA ILE A 536 -3.36 -23.90 39.52
C ILE A 536 -2.25 -23.61 40.56
N ASP A 537 -1.23 -22.84 40.18
CA ASP A 537 -0.21 -22.26 41.06
C ASP A 537 -0.62 -20.82 41.43
#